data_5b7b9777f1a0b39ef95982530619cc8c
#
_entry.id   5b7b9777f1a0b39ef95982530619cc8c
#
_cell.length_a   1.000
_cell.length_b   1.000
_cell.length_c   1.000
_cell.angle_alpha   90.00
_cell.angle_beta   90.00
_cell.angle_gamma   90.00
#
_symmetry.space_group_name_H-M   'P 1'
#
loop_
_entity.id
_entity.type
_entity.pdbx_description
1 polymer ?
#
loop_
_entity_poly.entity_id
_entity_poly.type
_entity_poly.pdbx_seq_one_letter_code
_entity_poly.pdbx_strand_id
1 'polypeptide(L)'
;MTVHQGPSDEKPCLYVAPWASAKTGGQGARILRSVDGNEFIPVSPPGFGDATVPTFRSLVSFRGRLFTSPVARAGAGPNEPSSAVVWVTTDPLKDEWRAASVPGFGDINNKTVFEMVVFHDALYAGTLNPIRGFQIWKTDAAGEPPYEWKPVVIDGAYRGNLNECVVAMQVFRNALYIGSGIQNGGHDRMYKVGPAAAEIIRIYPDDSWDLIVGMQRPTLHGRKFPLSGLGPGFGNFFNGYIWRMGEHAGCLYAGTFDWSTLLPFTLANAGDRRFRMETGGQPDLGLAFDRLVQSVGPDNVVKFEGGFDLWCSQDGERWTPVTTIGFGNPYNVGVRTMVSTPYGFFLGTANPFGPEVAVWTPGGWRYTSNPEGGAEVWLGRAS
;
A
#
# COMPACT_ATOMS: atom_id res chain seq x y z
N MET A 1 -11.87 3.78 -4.90
CA MET A 1 -13.25 3.92 -5.42
C MET A 1 -14.02 2.63 -5.18
N THR A 2 -15.34 2.73 -5.07
CA THR A 2 -16.23 1.57 -4.90
C THR A 2 -17.59 1.85 -5.49
N VAL A 3 -18.36 0.80 -5.79
CA VAL A 3 -19.78 0.91 -6.11
C VAL A 3 -20.58 0.62 -4.83
N HIS A 4 -21.53 1.49 -4.52
CA HIS A 4 -22.39 1.36 -3.35
C HIS A 4 -23.79 1.87 -3.69
N GLN A 5 -24.80 1.34 -2.99
CA GLN A 5 -26.15 1.85 -3.06
C GLN A 5 -26.66 2.11 -1.64
N GLY A 6 -26.79 3.38 -1.30
CA GLY A 6 -27.41 3.82 -0.04
C GLY A 6 -28.94 3.89 -0.19
N PRO A 7 -29.69 4.08 0.93
CA PRO A 7 -31.13 4.14 0.92
C PRO A 7 -31.73 5.25 0.03
N SER A 8 -31.02 6.36 -0.14
CA SER A 8 -31.43 7.48 -1.01
C SER A 8 -30.96 7.34 -2.46
N ASP A 9 -30.25 6.26 -2.81
CA ASP A 9 -29.81 5.97 -4.17
C ASP A 9 -30.86 5.12 -4.90
N GLU A 10 -31.35 5.57 -6.07
CA GLU A 10 -32.25 4.81 -6.91
C GLU A 10 -31.59 3.56 -7.51
N LYS A 11 -30.27 3.60 -7.73
CA LYS A 11 -29.44 2.53 -8.29
C LYS A 11 -28.03 2.58 -7.71
N PRO A 12 -27.23 1.50 -7.89
CA PRO A 12 -25.82 1.54 -7.50
C PRO A 12 -25.06 2.71 -8.13
N CYS A 13 -24.30 3.44 -7.32
CA CYS A 13 -23.57 4.64 -7.70
C CYS A 13 -22.06 4.45 -7.45
N LEU A 14 -21.24 5.17 -8.21
CA LEU A 14 -19.81 5.20 -8.05
C LEU A 14 -19.43 6.21 -6.97
N TYR A 15 -18.62 5.76 -6.00
CA TYR A 15 -18.04 6.61 -4.96
C TYR A 15 -16.52 6.64 -5.11
N VAL A 16 -15.94 7.84 -5.07
CA VAL A 16 -14.50 8.06 -5.24
C VAL A 16 -13.96 9.00 -4.16
N ALA A 17 -12.71 8.80 -3.78
CA ALA A 17 -11.97 9.68 -2.89
C ALA A 17 -10.75 10.23 -3.64
N PRO A 18 -10.84 11.41 -4.24
CA PRO A 18 -9.73 12.04 -4.93
C PRO A 18 -8.69 12.56 -3.94
N TRP A 19 -7.50 12.85 -4.46
CA TRP A 19 -6.46 13.54 -3.70
C TRP A 19 -6.73 15.04 -3.70
N ALA A 20 -6.79 15.67 -2.51
CA ALA A 20 -6.86 17.10 -2.34
C ALA A 20 -5.47 17.68 -2.07
N SER A 21 -4.95 18.48 -2.99
CA SER A 21 -3.67 19.14 -2.80
C SER A 21 -3.81 20.37 -1.90
N ALA A 22 -3.00 20.48 -0.86
CA ALA A 22 -2.90 21.69 -0.04
C ALA A 22 -2.46 22.93 -0.87
N LYS A 23 -1.75 22.71 -2.00
CA LYS A 23 -1.33 23.78 -2.92
C LYS A 23 -2.49 24.41 -3.69
N THR A 24 -3.63 23.74 -3.78
CA THR A 24 -4.83 24.24 -4.47
C THR A 24 -5.81 24.96 -3.55
N GLY A 25 -5.39 25.35 -2.34
CA GLY A 25 -6.24 26.00 -1.34
C GLY A 25 -7.29 25.04 -0.76
N GLY A 26 -6.97 23.75 -0.73
CA GLY A 26 -7.88 22.68 -0.36
C GLY A 26 -8.39 22.79 1.08
N GLN A 27 -9.67 22.67 1.24
CA GLN A 27 -10.36 22.59 2.54
C GLN A 27 -10.35 21.14 3.11
N GLY A 28 -9.47 20.27 2.63
CA GLY A 28 -9.47 18.83 2.90
C GLY A 28 -10.17 18.02 1.80
N ALA A 29 -9.85 16.73 1.75
CA ALA A 29 -10.44 15.81 0.78
C ALA A 29 -11.93 15.59 1.05
N ARG A 30 -12.68 15.28 0.00
CA ARG A 30 -14.10 14.89 0.07
C ARG A 30 -14.33 13.59 -0.64
N ILE A 31 -15.31 12.84 -0.20
CA ILE A 31 -15.84 11.70 -0.94
C ILE A 31 -16.83 12.28 -1.96
N LEU A 32 -16.68 11.84 -3.21
CA LEU A 32 -17.54 12.24 -4.31
C LEU A 32 -18.38 11.05 -4.77
N ARG A 33 -19.62 11.31 -5.18
CA ARG A 33 -20.57 10.35 -5.72
C ARG A 33 -20.92 10.70 -7.17
N SER A 34 -21.04 9.68 -8.00
CA SER A 34 -21.53 9.80 -9.37
C SER A 34 -22.53 8.72 -9.72
N VAL A 35 -23.57 9.09 -10.47
CA VAL A 35 -24.62 8.19 -10.97
C VAL A 35 -24.25 7.60 -12.34
N ASP A 36 -23.44 8.32 -13.11
CA ASP A 36 -23.14 8.06 -14.53
C ASP A 36 -21.63 7.97 -14.84
N GLY A 37 -20.77 8.27 -13.84
CA GLY A 37 -19.31 8.28 -14.00
C GLY A 37 -18.76 9.59 -14.59
N ASN A 38 -19.60 10.57 -14.93
CA ASN A 38 -19.21 11.85 -15.54
C ASN A 38 -19.37 13.02 -14.57
N GLU A 39 -20.53 13.13 -13.93
CA GLU A 39 -20.80 14.17 -12.96
C GLU A 39 -20.60 13.66 -11.54
N PHE A 40 -19.88 14.46 -10.72
CA PHE A 40 -19.54 14.10 -9.35
C PHE A 40 -20.00 15.18 -8.36
N ILE A 41 -20.73 14.76 -7.33
CA ILE A 41 -21.16 15.62 -6.22
C ILE A 41 -20.48 15.21 -4.92
N PRO A 42 -20.08 16.18 -4.05
CA PRO A 42 -19.52 15.86 -2.74
C PRO A 42 -20.61 15.31 -1.81
N VAL A 43 -20.26 14.24 -1.07
CA VAL A 43 -21.14 13.54 -0.13
C VAL A 43 -20.47 13.30 1.23
N SER A 44 -19.45 14.09 1.55
CA SER A 44 -18.84 14.11 2.88
C SER A 44 -18.39 15.51 3.25
N PRO A 45 -18.28 15.83 4.55
CA PRO A 45 -17.58 17.03 4.99
C PRO A 45 -16.11 17.00 4.55
N PRO A 46 -15.48 18.16 4.32
CA PRO A 46 -14.07 18.21 3.97
C PRO A 46 -13.21 17.62 5.09
N GLY A 47 -12.41 16.57 4.77
CA GLY A 47 -11.51 15.93 5.72
C GLY A 47 -12.16 15.38 6.99
N PHE A 48 -13.50 15.26 7.03
CA PHE A 48 -14.28 15.03 8.26
C PHE A 48 -13.99 16.05 9.37
N GLY A 49 -13.81 17.32 8.99
CA GLY A 49 -13.51 18.42 9.91
C GLY A 49 -12.01 18.75 10.03
N ASP A 50 -11.13 17.97 9.44
CA ASP A 50 -9.70 18.24 9.37
C ASP A 50 -9.29 18.65 7.93
N ALA A 51 -9.06 19.94 7.74
CA ALA A 51 -8.65 20.51 6.44
C ALA A 51 -7.28 19.97 5.94
N THR A 52 -6.51 19.32 6.79
CA THR A 52 -5.18 18.78 6.45
C THR A 52 -5.24 17.38 5.84
N VAL A 53 -6.39 16.69 5.91
CA VAL A 53 -6.58 15.36 5.31
C VAL A 53 -6.51 15.44 3.79
N PRO A 54 -5.48 14.84 3.15
CA PRO A 54 -5.29 14.97 1.71
C PRO A 54 -6.15 14.00 0.89
N THR A 55 -6.57 12.89 1.47
CA THR A 55 -7.39 11.87 0.82
C THR A 55 -7.98 10.90 1.83
N PHE A 56 -8.91 10.06 1.35
CA PHE A 56 -9.40 8.90 2.10
C PHE A 56 -8.89 7.62 1.46
N ARG A 57 -8.52 6.66 2.30
CA ARG A 57 -8.16 5.31 1.89
C ARG A 57 -9.38 4.41 1.96
N SER A 58 -9.39 3.40 1.09
CA SER A 58 -10.38 2.32 1.10
C SER A 58 -11.83 2.77 1.27
N LEU A 59 -12.53 2.94 0.18
CA LEU A 59 -13.98 3.02 0.20
C LEU A 59 -14.54 1.61 0.07
N VAL A 60 -15.25 1.13 1.08
CA VAL A 60 -15.78 -0.24 1.15
C VAL A 60 -17.26 -0.25 1.45
N SER A 61 -18.05 -0.93 0.61
CA SER A 61 -19.45 -1.22 0.85
C SER A 61 -19.57 -2.52 1.64
N PHE A 62 -20.17 -2.47 2.84
CA PHE A 62 -20.37 -3.63 3.70
C PHE A 62 -21.69 -3.53 4.45
N ARG A 63 -22.53 -4.55 4.37
CA ARG A 63 -23.83 -4.62 5.03
C ARG A 63 -24.71 -3.38 4.80
N GLY A 64 -24.76 -2.88 3.56
CA GLY A 64 -25.55 -1.71 3.19
C GLY A 64 -25.02 -0.38 3.71
N ARG A 65 -23.79 -0.34 4.19
CA ARG A 65 -23.11 0.85 4.72
C ARG A 65 -21.83 1.12 3.93
N LEU A 66 -21.44 2.39 3.82
CA LEU A 66 -20.20 2.81 3.20
C LEU A 66 -19.16 3.16 4.27
N PHE A 67 -18.01 2.50 4.21
CA PHE A 67 -16.89 2.70 5.14
C PHE A 67 -15.71 3.37 4.45
N THR A 68 -14.97 4.19 5.18
CA THR A 68 -13.72 4.81 4.74
C THR A 68 -12.82 5.18 5.91
N SER A 69 -11.56 5.55 5.62
CA SER A 69 -10.65 6.12 6.61
C SER A 69 -9.85 7.28 6.01
N PRO A 70 -9.71 8.42 6.71
CA PRO A 70 -8.84 9.49 6.29
C PRO A 70 -7.37 9.07 6.40
N VAL A 71 -6.54 9.59 5.49
CA VAL A 71 -5.09 9.46 5.59
C VAL A 71 -4.56 10.54 6.52
N ALA A 72 -3.74 10.17 7.50
CA ALA A 72 -3.01 11.12 8.30
C ALA A 72 -2.11 12.00 7.41
N ARG A 73 -1.95 13.27 7.77
CA ARG A 73 -1.00 14.15 7.12
C ARG A 73 0.40 13.54 7.20
N ALA A 74 1.09 13.44 6.07
CA ALA A 74 2.51 13.16 6.06
C ALA A 74 3.21 14.28 6.85
N GLY A 75 3.85 13.94 7.98
CA GLY A 75 4.48 14.90 8.85
C GLY A 75 3.70 15.27 10.12
N ALA A 76 2.57 14.60 10.40
CA ALA A 76 1.98 14.66 11.72
C ALA A 76 3.02 14.21 12.77
N GLY A 77 3.39 15.11 13.66
CA GLY A 77 4.39 14.83 14.70
C GLY A 77 3.90 13.74 15.67
N PRO A 78 4.82 13.16 16.45
CA PRO A 78 4.48 12.09 17.41
C PRO A 78 3.45 12.50 18.47
N ASN A 79 3.19 13.78 18.61
CA ASN A 79 2.22 14.35 19.56
C ASN A 79 0.87 14.74 18.95
N GLU A 80 0.67 14.55 17.64
CA GLU A 80 -0.62 14.83 17.03
C GLU A 80 -1.56 13.62 17.23
N PRO A 81 -2.87 13.88 17.46
CA PRO A 81 -3.83 12.80 17.66
C PRO A 81 -3.84 11.87 16.46
N SER A 82 -3.91 10.56 16.72
CA SER A 82 -4.05 9.55 15.68
C SER A 82 -5.28 9.84 14.84
N SER A 83 -5.11 9.93 13.52
CA SER A 83 -6.19 10.03 12.56
C SER A 83 -6.69 8.67 12.05
N ALA A 84 -6.18 7.56 12.61
CA ALA A 84 -6.61 6.21 12.28
C ALA A 84 -8.01 5.90 12.80
N VAL A 85 -9.01 6.56 12.23
CA VAL A 85 -10.43 6.35 12.54
C VAL A 85 -11.11 5.81 11.28
N VAL A 86 -11.84 4.72 11.44
CA VAL A 86 -12.76 4.26 10.39
C VAL A 86 -14.06 5.04 10.54
N TRP A 87 -14.55 5.59 9.45
CA TRP A 87 -15.83 6.29 9.37
C TRP A 87 -16.85 5.46 8.60
N VAL A 88 -18.11 5.63 8.95
CA VAL A 88 -19.23 4.91 8.33
C VAL A 88 -20.42 5.83 8.12
N THR A 89 -21.15 5.60 7.04
CA THR A 89 -22.49 6.14 6.82
C THR A 89 -23.42 5.05 6.31
N THR A 90 -24.70 5.14 6.65
CA THR A 90 -25.77 4.33 6.08
C THR A 90 -26.34 4.97 4.83
N ASP A 91 -26.29 6.30 4.73
CA ASP A 91 -26.82 7.06 3.60
C ASP A 91 -25.89 8.23 3.27
N PRO A 92 -24.98 8.07 2.29
CA PRO A 92 -24.01 9.11 1.96
C PRO A 92 -24.65 10.44 1.51
N LEU A 93 -25.89 10.42 1.00
CA LEU A 93 -26.59 11.64 0.54
C LEU A 93 -27.12 12.50 1.69
N LYS A 94 -27.22 11.94 2.91
CA LYS A 94 -27.64 12.68 4.10
C LYS A 94 -26.47 13.30 4.88
N ASP A 95 -25.24 13.05 4.43
CA ASP A 95 -24.01 13.55 5.08
C ASP A 95 -23.86 13.15 6.56
N GLU A 96 -24.47 12.04 6.95
CA GLU A 96 -24.45 11.51 8.31
C GLU A 96 -23.30 10.50 8.48
N TRP A 97 -22.08 11.01 8.59
CA TRP A 97 -20.90 10.18 8.84
C TRP A 97 -20.60 10.07 10.32
N ARG A 98 -20.33 8.86 10.79
CA ARG A 98 -20.06 8.54 12.20
C ARG A 98 -18.76 7.79 12.33
N ALA A 99 -18.05 7.98 13.45
CA ALA A 99 -16.87 7.17 13.75
C ALA A 99 -17.28 5.70 13.96
N ALA A 100 -16.74 4.80 13.15
CA ALA A 100 -16.99 3.35 13.21
C ALA A 100 -16.01 2.63 14.13
N SER A 101 -14.88 3.27 14.48
CA SER A 101 -13.88 2.75 15.41
C SER A 101 -13.47 3.82 16.42
N VAL A 102 -12.92 3.41 17.56
CA VAL A 102 -12.14 4.30 18.41
C VAL A 102 -10.83 4.67 17.67
N PRO A 103 -10.22 5.85 17.95
CA PRO A 103 -8.96 6.25 17.32
C PRO A 103 -7.88 5.20 17.49
N GLY A 104 -7.23 4.82 16.38
CA GLY A 104 -6.14 3.86 16.36
C GLY A 104 -6.51 2.46 16.86
N PHE A 105 -7.80 2.14 17.01
CA PHE A 105 -8.26 0.92 17.68
C PHE A 105 -7.72 0.79 19.12
N GLY A 106 -7.40 1.95 19.76
CA GLY A 106 -6.81 2.03 21.12
C GLY A 106 -5.28 2.08 21.15
N ASP A 107 -4.59 1.96 20.01
CA ASP A 107 -3.15 2.18 19.90
C ASP A 107 -2.86 3.50 19.16
N ILE A 108 -2.32 4.50 19.88
CA ILE A 108 -1.97 5.81 19.33
C ILE A 108 -0.92 5.74 18.20
N ASN A 109 -0.16 4.65 18.12
CA ASN A 109 0.84 4.44 17.08
C ASN A 109 0.24 3.94 15.75
N ASN A 110 -1.02 3.54 15.73
CA ASN A 110 -1.76 3.33 14.50
C ASN A 110 -2.09 4.70 13.86
N LYS A 111 -1.28 5.13 12.91
CA LYS A 111 -1.36 6.49 12.32
C LYS A 111 -2.42 6.61 11.23
N THR A 112 -2.74 5.54 10.55
CA THR A 112 -3.82 5.48 9.55
C THR A 112 -4.29 4.05 9.34
N VAL A 113 -5.54 3.89 8.89
CA VAL A 113 -6.01 2.65 8.26
C VAL A 113 -5.68 2.75 6.78
N PHE A 114 -4.82 1.88 6.30
CA PHE A 114 -4.26 1.98 4.95
C PHE A 114 -5.10 1.24 3.91
N GLU A 115 -5.62 0.07 4.26
CA GLU A 115 -6.46 -0.75 3.38
C GLU A 115 -7.59 -1.41 4.19
N MET A 116 -8.74 -1.61 3.55
CA MET A 116 -9.87 -2.37 4.10
C MET A 116 -10.45 -3.30 3.04
N VAL A 117 -10.96 -4.45 3.48
CA VAL A 117 -11.60 -5.42 2.60
C VAL A 117 -12.66 -6.21 3.35
N VAL A 118 -13.68 -6.65 2.66
CA VAL A 118 -14.66 -7.61 3.17
C VAL A 118 -14.13 -9.02 2.93
N PHE A 119 -14.03 -9.80 4.02
CA PHE A 119 -13.65 -11.19 3.94
C PHE A 119 -14.58 -12.00 4.86
N HIS A 120 -15.23 -13.03 4.30
CA HIS A 120 -16.37 -13.67 4.94
C HIS A 120 -17.40 -12.62 5.38
N ASP A 121 -17.98 -12.75 6.54
CA ASP A 121 -19.01 -11.84 7.07
C ASP A 121 -18.42 -10.70 7.92
N ALA A 122 -17.16 -10.32 7.69
CA ALA A 122 -16.46 -9.27 8.45
C ALA A 122 -15.74 -8.28 7.54
N LEU A 123 -15.63 -7.03 8.03
CA LEU A 123 -14.80 -6.00 7.48
C LEU A 123 -13.43 -6.04 8.17
N TYR A 124 -12.38 -6.24 7.40
CA TYR A 124 -10.98 -6.22 7.85
C TYR A 124 -10.35 -4.87 7.55
N ALA A 125 -9.57 -4.36 8.49
CA ALA A 125 -8.85 -3.10 8.39
C ALA A 125 -7.37 -3.29 8.73
N GLY A 126 -6.48 -2.86 7.84
CA GLY A 126 -5.04 -2.91 8.01
C GLY A 126 -4.46 -1.54 8.28
N THR A 127 -3.60 -1.45 9.29
CA THR A 127 -3.05 -0.17 9.77
C THR A 127 -1.65 0.11 9.22
N LEU A 128 -1.22 1.35 9.40
CA LEU A 128 0.15 1.79 9.41
C LEU A 128 0.56 2.06 10.85
N ASN A 129 1.61 1.40 11.34
CA ASN A 129 2.17 1.58 12.67
C ASN A 129 3.70 1.55 12.61
N PRO A 130 4.36 2.72 12.63
CA PRO A 130 5.83 2.81 12.45
C PRO A 130 6.63 2.38 13.68
N ILE A 131 5.96 2.13 14.80
CA ILE A 131 6.63 1.77 16.06
C ILE A 131 6.62 0.26 16.27
N ARG A 132 5.45 -0.39 16.09
CA ARG A 132 5.26 -1.82 16.38
C ARG A 132 5.11 -2.67 15.11
N GLY A 133 4.87 -2.05 13.95
CA GLY A 133 4.44 -2.71 12.72
C GLY A 133 2.93 -2.77 12.61
N PHE A 134 2.45 -3.05 11.41
CA PHE A 134 1.02 -3.03 11.11
C PHE A 134 0.22 -3.95 12.05
N GLN A 135 -1.06 -3.61 12.16
CA GLN A 135 -2.06 -4.44 12.82
C GLN A 135 -3.22 -4.70 11.84
N ILE A 136 -3.82 -5.88 11.95
CA ILE A 136 -5.06 -6.23 11.25
C ILE A 136 -6.18 -6.35 12.28
N TRP A 137 -7.24 -5.62 12.04
CA TRP A 137 -8.44 -5.61 12.88
C TRP A 137 -9.65 -6.03 12.06
N LYS A 138 -10.64 -6.65 12.71
CA LYS A 138 -11.90 -7.01 12.05
C LYS A 138 -13.12 -6.64 12.88
N THR A 139 -14.24 -6.39 12.19
CA THR A 139 -15.55 -6.17 12.79
C THR A 139 -16.65 -6.81 11.93
N ASP A 140 -17.70 -7.30 12.54
CA ASP A 140 -18.94 -7.66 11.85
C ASP A 140 -19.89 -6.46 11.67
N ALA A 141 -19.51 -5.29 12.20
CA ALA A 141 -20.30 -4.07 12.21
C ALA A 141 -21.72 -4.26 12.80
N ALA A 142 -21.85 -5.13 13.81
CA ALA A 142 -23.11 -5.34 14.51
C ALA A 142 -23.42 -4.18 15.44
N GLY A 143 -24.72 -3.83 15.58
CA GLY A 143 -25.17 -2.74 16.45
C GLY A 143 -24.94 -1.35 15.87
N GLU A 144 -24.73 -0.36 16.77
CA GLU A 144 -24.48 1.04 16.43
C GLU A 144 -23.00 1.37 16.52
N PRO A 145 -22.46 2.27 15.66
CA PRO A 145 -21.06 2.71 15.76
C PRO A 145 -20.84 3.59 17.02
N PRO A 146 -19.62 3.58 17.63
CA PRO A 146 -18.47 2.82 17.17
C PRO A 146 -18.62 1.30 17.41
N TYR A 147 -18.28 0.51 16.40
CA TYR A 147 -18.39 -0.96 16.47
C TYR A 147 -17.31 -1.58 17.34
N GLU A 148 -17.53 -2.81 17.77
CA GLU A 148 -16.47 -3.66 18.35
C GLU A 148 -15.52 -4.12 17.24
N TRP A 149 -14.22 -3.89 17.44
CA TRP A 149 -13.14 -4.37 16.57
C TRP A 149 -12.25 -5.34 17.34
N LYS A 150 -11.90 -6.44 16.70
CA LYS A 150 -11.04 -7.48 17.27
C LYS A 150 -9.71 -7.55 16.53
N PRO A 151 -8.55 -7.59 17.23
CA PRO A 151 -7.27 -7.77 16.58
C PRO A 151 -7.16 -9.19 16.03
N VAL A 152 -6.61 -9.32 14.81
CA VAL A 152 -6.35 -10.61 14.13
C VAL A 152 -4.85 -10.83 14.03
N VAL A 153 -4.10 -9.79 13.61
CA VAL A 153 -2.64 -9.82 13.52
C VAL A 153 -2.10 -8.54 14.16
N ILE A 154 -1.02 -8.67 14.93
CA ILE A 154 -0.35 -7.56 15.60
C ILE A 154 1.14 -7.57 15.30
N ASP A 155 1.82 -6.47 15.68
CA ASP A 155 3.28 -6.34 15.65
C ASP A 155 3.91 -6.68 14.28
N GLY A 156 3.27 -6.24 13.18
CA GLY A 156 3.75 -6.51 11.82
C GLY A 156 3.85 -8.01 11.51
N ALA A 157 2.92 -8.82 12.03
CA ALA A 157 2.99 -10.26 11.99
C ALA A 157 4.29 -10.80 12.65
N TYR A 158 4.68 -10.23 13.78
CA TYR A 158 5.92 -10.53 14.55
C TYR A 158 7.24 -10.15 13.84
N ARG A 159 7.20 -9.33 12.81
CA ARG A 159 8.40 -8.72 12.20
C ARG A 159 8.69 -7.31 12.74
N GLY A 160 7.78 -6.80 13.57
CA GLY A 160 7.85 -5.45 14.09
C GLY A 160 7.64 -4.40 12.99
N ASN A 161 8.24 -3.24 13.17
CA ASN A 161 8.06 -2.11 12.26
C ASN A 161 8.69 -2.29 10.87
N LEU A 162 9.47 -3.33 10.61
CA LEU A 162 9.89 -3.68 9.24
C LEU A 162 8.73 -4.19 8.35
N ASN A 163 7.59 -4.49 8.97
CA ASN A 163 6.29 -4.60 8.33
C ASN A 163 5.43 -3.42 8.82
N GLU A 164 5.76 -2.19 8.39
CA GLU A 164 5.20 -0.95 8.90
C GLU A 164 3.72 -0.78 8.59
N CYS A 165 3.32 -1.06 7.34
CA CYS A 165 1.96 -0.86 6.89
C CYS A 165 1.43 -2.02 6.05
N VAL A 166 0.10 -2.16 6.07
CA VAL A 166 -0.64 -2.98 5.12
C VAL A 166 -0.85 -2.15 3.86
N VAL A 167 -0.28 -2.58 2.74
CA VAL A 167 -0.34 -1.85 1.47
C VAL A 167 -1.37 -2.44 0.52
N ALA A 168 -1.57 -3.75 0.57
CA ALA A 168 -2.54 -4.45 -0.25
C ALA A 168 -3.26 -5.54 0.54
N MET A 169 -4.55 -5.72 0.23
CA MET A 169 -5.38 -6.83 0.71
C MET A 169 -6.12 -7.45 -0.47
N GLN A 170 -6.10 -8.77 -0.58
CA GLN A 170 -6.79 -9.50 -1.63
C GLN A 170 -7.36 -10.81 -1.11
N VAL A 171 -8.65 -11.01 -1.31
CA VAL A 171 -9.28 -12.32 -1.05
C VAL A 171 -8.99 -13.25 -2.23
N PHE A 172 -8.49 -14.43 -1.94
CA PHE A 172 -8.22 -15.46 -2.94
C PHE A 172 -8.41 -16.85 -2.32
N ARG A 173 -9.16 -17.73 -2.98
CA ARG A 173 -9.41 -19.12 -2.56
C ARG A 173 -9.74 -19.28 -1.07
N ASN A 174 -10.74 -18.54 -0.59
CA ASN A 174 -11.21 -18.62 0.79
C ASN A 174 -10.15 -18.23 1.85
N ALA A 175 -9.20 -17.35 1.48
CA ALA A 175 -8.23 -16.76 2.40
C ALA A 175 -7.98 -15.28 2.04
N LEU A 176 -7.53 -14.50 3.02
CA LEU A 176 -7.19 -13.10 2.86
C LEU A 176 -5.68 -12.94 2.83
N TYR A 177 -5.15 -12.49 1.70
CA TYR A 177 -3.73 -12.20 1.50
C TYR A 177 -3.44 -10.73 1.83
N ILE A 178 -2.39 -10.50 2.59
CA ILE A 178 -1.94 -9.20 3.06
C ILE A 178 -0.55 -8.93 2.52
N GLY A 179 -0.38 -7.85 1.77
CA GLY A 179 0.91 -7.34 1.34
C GLY A 179 1.38 -6.20 2.24
N SER A 180 2.60 -6.30 2.75
CA SER A 180 3.21 -5.27 3.58
C SER A 180 4.01 -4.25 2.79
N GLY A 181 4.47 -3.20 3.48
CA GLY A 181 5.44 -2.24 2.99
C GLY A 181 5.88 -1.26 4.06
N ILE A 182 6.90 -0.45 3.72
CA ILE A 182 7.34 0.69 4.51
C ILE A 182 7.04 1.95 3.70
N GLN A 183 6.27 2.89 4.26
CA GLN A 183 5.85 4.11 3.54
C GLN A 183 7.04 4.92 2.97
N ASN A 184 6.73 5.93 2.14
CA ASN A 184 7.71 6.82 1.51
C ASN A 184 8.73 6.12 0.60
N GLY A 185 8.31 5.07 -0.12
CA GLY A 185 9.17 4.38 -1.07
C GLY A 185 10.07 3.33 -0.43
N GLY A 186 9.63 2.69 0.65
CA GLY A 186 10.37 1.62 1.32
C GLY A 186 11.30 2.10 2.44
N HIS A 187 11.31 3.40 2.74
CA HIS A 187 12.10 3.98 3.82
C HIS A 187 11.36 5.15 4.49
N ASP A 188 10.81 4.94 5.67
CA ASP A 188 10.22 6.00 6.47
C ASP A 188 11.30 6.79 7.23
N ARG A 189 11.64 7.96 6.67
CA ARG A 189 12.66 8.85 7.24
C ARG A 189 12.20 9.51 8.54
N MET A 190 10.91 9.68 8.75
CA MET A 190 10.37 10.32 9.95
C MET A 190 10.55 9.44 11.17
N TYR A 191 10.18 8.17 11.04
CA TYR A 191 10.28 7.20 12.13
C TYR A 191 11.53 6.34 12.05
N LYS A 192 12.40 6.57 11.04
CA LYS A 192 13.65 5.82 10.80
C LYS A 192 13.42 4.33 10.65
N VAL A 193 12.37 3.97 9.90
CA VAL A 193 12.01 2.59 9.62
C VAL A 193 12.52 2.19 8.23
N GLY A 194 13.13 1.03 8.15
CA GLY A 194 13.63 0.47 6.89
C GLY A 194 15.00 1.00 6.48
N PRO A 195 15.39 0.77 5.22
CA PRO A 195 14.64 0.03 4.22
C PRO A 195 14.56 -1.48 4.51
N ALA A 196 13.46 -2.09 4.07
CA ALA A 196 13.29 -3.54 4.09
C ALA A 196 12.34 -3.97 2.97
N ALA A 197 12.61 -5.14 2.41
CA ALA A 197 11.72 -5.72 1.41
C ALA A 197 10.42 -6.21 2.05
N ALA A 198 9.33 -6.11 1.31
CA ALA A 198 7.97 -6.40 1.76
C ALA A 198 7.69 -7.91 1.90
N GLU A 199 6.66 -8.25 2.66
CA GLU A 199 6.23 -9.62 2.89
C GLU A 199 4.76 -9.84 2.50
N ILE A 200 4.39 -11.11 2.34
CA ILE A 200 3.01 -11.56 2.17
C ILE A 200 2.66 -12.53 3.30
N ILE A 201 1.56 -12.25 3.99
CA ILE A 201 0.91 -13.22 4.90
C ILE A 201 -0.47 -13.58 4.36
N ARG A 202 -1.01 -14.72 4.82
CA ARG A 202 -2.34 -15.23 4.49
C ARG A 202 -3.12 -15.49 5.76
N ILE A 203 -4.32 -14.94 5.87
CA ILE A 203 -5.23 -15.08 7.01
C ILE A 203 -6.39 -16.00 6.58
N TYR A 204 -6.75 -16.94 7.45
CA TYR A 204 -7.86 -17.87 7.26
C TYR A 204 -9.14 -17.40 7.96
N PRO A 205 -10.30 -18.03 7.67
CA PRO A 205 -11.57 -17.65 8.31
C PRO A 205 -11.60 -17.79 9.84
N ASP A 206 -10.75 -18.63 10.41
CA ASP A 206 -10.59 -18.85 11.85
C ASP A 206 -9.58 -17.91 12.50
N ASP A 207 -9.11 -16.88 11.77
CA ASP A 207 -8.09 -15.90 12.17
C ASP A 207 -6.67 -16.46 12.32
N SER A 208 -6.45 -17.73 12.08
CA SER A 208 -5.11 -18.26 11.93
C SER A 208 -4.43 -17.66 10.70
N TRP A 209 -3.10 -17.60 10.70
CA TRP A 209 -2.37 -17.02 9.59
C TRP A 209 -1.08 -17.75 9.27
N ASP A 210 -0.63 -17.66 8.03
CA ASP A 210 0.64 -18.18 7.54
C ASP A 210 1.50 -17.10 6.90
N LEU A 211 2.82 -17.29 6.96
CA LEU A 211 3.79 -16.52 6.20
C LEU A 211 3.91 -17.13 4.81
N ILE A 212 3.67 -16.34 3.77
CA ILE A 212 3.74 -16.83 2.38
C ILE A 212 5.07 -16.45 1.74
N VAL A 213 5.42 -15.15 1.75
CA VAL A 213 6.67 -14.61 1.24
C VAL A 213 7.30 -13.80 2.37
N GLY A 214 8.54 -14.11 2.78
CA GLY A 214 9.13 -13.36 3.87
C GLY A 214 10.24 -14.09 4.61
N MET A 215 10.61 -13.54 5.78
CA MET A 215 11.66 -14.08 6.63
C MET A 215 11.09 -14.95 7.75
N GLN A 216 11.60 -16.15 7.89
CA GLN A 216 11.23 -17.04 9.00
C GLN A 216 11.41 -16.36 10.36
N ARG A 217 10.49 -16.60 11.29
CA ARG A 217 10.55 -16.01 12.63
C ARG A 217 9.77 -16.78 13.69
N PRO A 218 10.15 -16.66 14.97
CA PRO A 218 9.35 -17.16 16.08
C PRO A 218 8.08 -16.31 16.24
N THR A 219 7.00 -16.95 16.66
CA THR A 219 5.74 -16.31 17.07
C THR A 219 5.21 -16.98 18.32
N LEU A 220 4.16 -16.44 18.94
CA LEU A 220 3.48 -17.08 20.09
C LEU A 220 2.89 -18.45 19.74
N HIS A 221 2.61 -18.70 18.45
CA HIS A 221 2.02 -19.94 17.95
C HIS A 221 3.05 -20.86 17.25
N GLY A 222 4.33 -20.72 17.58
CA GLY A 222 5.41 -21.47 16.97
C GLY A 222 6.18 -20.67 15.91
N ARG A 223 7.14 -21.33 15.27
CA ARG A 223 7.94 -20.70 14.22
C ARG A 223 7.19 -20.70 12.90
N LYS A 224 7.10 -19.53 12.26
CA LYS A 224 6.58 -19.38 10.89
C LYS A 224 7.71 -19.41 9.87
N PHE A 225 7.50 -20.18 8.80
CA PHE A 225 8.38 -20.26 7.64
C PHE A 225 7.62 -19.76 6.41
N PRO A 226 8.29 -19.13 5.44
CA PRO A 226 7.61 -18.75 4.20
C PRO A 226 7.22 -20.01 3.41
N LEU A 227 5.91 -20.22 3.21
CA LEU A 227 5.39 -21.41 2.52
C LEU A 227 5.83 -21.47 1.04
N SER A 228 6.05 -20.31 0.44
CA SER A 228 6.61 -20.24 -0.93
C SER A 228 8.08 -20.63 -1.02
N GLY A 229 8.81 -20.65 0.10
CA GLY A 229 10.26 -20.72 0.12
C GLY A 229 10.98 -19.43 -0.29
N LEU A 230 10.24 -18.35 -0.62
CA LEU A 230 10.81 -17.09 -1.09
C LEU A 230 11.00 -16.11 0.08
N GLY A 231 12.13 -15.41 0.07
CA GLY A 231 12.45 -14.34 1.00
C GLY A 231 11.60 -13.08 0.81
N PRO A 232 11.72 -12.07 1.70
CA PRO A 232 11.04 -10.80 1.56
C PRO A 232 11.25 -10.20 0.17
N GLY A 233 10.22 -9.54 -0.38
CA GLY A 233 10.25 -8.96 -1.72
C GLY A 233 10.42 -9.99 -2.83
N PHE A 234 10.07 -11.26 -2.61
CA PHE A 234 10.36 -12.38 -3.51
C PHE A 234 11.87 -12.62 -3.73
N GLY A 235 12.71 -12.19 -2.77
CA GLY A 235 14.17 -12.26 -2.86
C GLY A 235 14.83 -11.00 -3.41
N ASN A 236 14.07 -10.01 -3.86
CA ASN A 236 14.57 -8.71 -4.29
C ASN A 236 14.45 -7.69 -3.14
N PHE A 237 15.60 -7.19 -2.65
CA PHE A 237 15.68 -6.23 -1.55
C PHE A 237 14.99 -4.89 -1.89
N PHE A 238 14.97 -4.49 -3.15
CA PHE A 238 14.38 -3.24 -3.60
C PHE A 238 12.86 -3.26 -3.67
N ASN A 239 12.22 -4.42 -3.58
CA ASN A 239 10.78 -4.56 -3.51
C ASN A 239 10.24 -4.11 -2.14
N GLY A 240 10.16 -2.80 -1.93
CA GLY A 240 9.76 -2.16 -0.66
C GLY A 240 8.27 -2.30 -0.34
N TYR A 241 7.41 -2.56 -1.34
CA TYR A 241 5.99 -2.83 -1.18
C TYR A 241 5.55 -4.07 -1.96
N ILE A 242 4.59 -4.82 -1.41
CA ILE A 242 3.61 -5.52 -2.22
C ILE A 242 2.50 -4.50 -2.47
N TRP A 243 2.58 -3.78 -3.60
CA TRP A 243 1.79 -2.57 -3.78
C TRP A 243 0.35 -2.83 -4.19
N ARG A 244 0.16 -3.83 -5.04
CA ARG A 244 -1.17 -4.30 -5.42
C ARG A 244 -1.20 -5.81 -5.53
N MET A 245 -2.35 -6.37 -5.17
CA MET A 245 -2.70 -7.74 -5.50
C MET A 245 -4.03 -7.75 -6.25
N GLY A 246 -4.23 -8.75 -7.08
CA GLY A 246 -5.46 -8.92 -7.85
C GLY A 246 -5.65 -10.36 -8.27
N GLU A 247 -6.89 -10.73 -8.57
CA GLU A 247 -7.22 -12.05 -9.09
C GLU A 247 -7.68 -11.95 -10.54
N HIS A 248 -7.19 -12.84 -11.37
CA HIS A 248 -7.71 -13.04 -12.73
C HIS A 248 -7.56 -14.50 -13.15
N ALA A 249 -8.60 -15.06 -13.74
CA ALA A 249 -8.62 -16.43 -14.28
C ALA A 249 -8.10 -17.50 -13.30
N GLY A 250 -8.44 -17.38 -12.01
CA GLY A 250 -8.06 -18.33 -10.96
C GLY A 250 -6.60 -18.22 -10.50
N CYS A 251 -5.89 -17.16 -10.88
CA CYS A 251 -4.54 -16.84 -10.42
C CYS A 251 -4.56 -15.59 -9.55
N LEU A 252 -3.82 -15.63 -8.45
CA LEU A 252 -3.49 -14.47 -7.62
C LEU A 252 -2.23 -13.82 -8.19
N TYR A 253 -2.29 -12.51 -8.44
CA TYR A 253 -1.17 -11.70 -8.87
C TYR A 253 -0.72 -10.79 -7.73
N ALA A 254 0.60 -10.60 -7.59
CA ALA A 254 1.22 -9.66 -6.66
C ALA A 254 2.22 -8.79 -7.41
N GLY A 255 1.97 -7.49 -7.41
CA GLY A 255 2.85 -6.48 -8.02
C GLY A 255 3.52 -5.64 -6.96
N THR A 256 4.79 -5.35 -7.16
CA THR A 256 5.64 -4.66 -6.19
C THR A 256 5.76 -3.16 -6.47
N PHE A 257 6.38 -2.46 -5.54
CA PHE A 257 7.08 -1.19 -5.75
C PHE A 257 8.56 -1.45 -5.55
N ASP A 258 9.34 -1.21 -6.58
CA ASP A 258 10.80 -1.30 -6.57
C ASP A 258 11.40 0.11 -6.47
N TRP A 259 12.30 0.32 -5.52
CA TRP A 259 12.92 1.62 -5.28
C TRP A 259 14.36 1.73 -5.83
N SER A 260 14.89 0.70 -6.50
CA SER A 260 16.24 0.71 -7.08
C SER A 260 16.46 1.87 -8.06
N THR A 261 15.44 2.18 -8.88
CA THR A 261 15.44 3.33 -9.81
C THR A 261 15.58 4.68 -9.11
N LEU A 262 15.28 4.78 -7.80
CA LEU A 262 15.44 6.00 -7.01
C LEU A 262 16.87 6.19 -6.47
N LEU A 263 17.73 5.19 -6.54
CA LEU A 263 19.10 5.24 -5.99
C LEU A 263 19.94 6.41 -6.53
N PRO A 264 20.01 6.67 -7.84
CA PRO A 264 20.80 7.78 -8.36
C PRO A 264 20.39 9.12 -7.75
N PHE A 265 19.07 9.33 -7.57
CA PHE A 265 18.52 10.57 -6.98
C PHE A 265 18.82 10.68 -5.49
N THR A 266 18.78 9.56 -4.78
CA THR A 266 19.05 9.51 -3.34
C THR A 266 20.53 9.78 -3.05
N LEU A 267 21.43 9.14 -3.80
CA LEU A 267 22.88 9.27 -3.63
C LEU A 267 23.39 10.66 -4.03
N ALA A 268 22.90 11.23 -5.12
CA ALA A 268 23.31 12.56 -5.57
C ALA A 268 22.86 13.68 -4.62
N ASN A 269 21.69 13.55 -3.97
CA ASN A 269 21.21 14.50 -2.97
C ASN A 269 21.97 14.42 -1.64
N ALA A 270 22.71 13.36 -1.39
CA ALA A 270 23.49 13.20 -0.16
C ALA A 270 24.74 14.11 -0.13
N GLY A 271 25.16 14.71 -1.27
CA GLY A 271 26.38 15.51 -1.39
C GLY A 271 27.62 14.68 -1.01
N ASP A 272 28.69 15.33 -0.54
CA ASP A 272 29.88 14.65 0.02
C ASP A 272 29.62 13.92 1.35
N ARG A 273 28.40 13.99 1.89
CA ARG A 273 28.00 13.18 3.03
C ARG A 273 27.77 11.79 2.52
N ARG A 274 28.59 10.83 2.96
CA ARG A 274 28.37 9.41 2.73
C ARG A 274 26.93 9.09 3.08
N PHE A 275 26.17 8.60 2.08
CA PHE A 275 24.81 8.14 2.29
C PHE A 275 24.90 7.05 3.35
N ARG A 276 24.49 7.36 4.55
CA ARG A 276 24.27 6.36 5.60
C ARG A 276 22.81 6.00 5.51
N MET A 277 22.56 4.81 5.03
CA MET A 277 21.28 4.16 5.22
C MET A 277 21.07 4.04 6.74
N GLU A 278 20.24 4.90 7.32
CA GLU A 278 19.81 4.75 8.70
C GLU A 278 18.89 3.53 8.76
N THR A 279 19.49 2.34 8.80
CA THR A 279 18.79 1.08 9.00
C THR A 279 18.44 1.00 10.47
N GLY A 280 17.20 1.30 10.83
CA GLY A 280 16.75 1.28 12.22
C GLY A 280 17.18 0.01 12.96
N GLY A 281 18.30 0.09 13.70
CA GLY A 281 18.82 -1.00 14.51
C GLY A 281 19.62 -2.11 13.80
N GLN A 282 19.91 -1.99 12.50
CA GLN A 282 20.76 -2.95 11.75
C GLN A 282 21.91 -2.24 11.02
N PRO A 283 22.92 -1.71 11.74
CA PRO A 283 24.02 -0.94 11.14
C PRO A 283 24.84 -1.74 10.13
N ASP A 284 24.94 -3.06 10.31
CA ASP A 284 25.73 -3.94 9.43
C ASP A 284 25.08 -4.10 8.04
N LEU A 285 23.75 -4.09 7.98
CA LEU A 285 23.02 -4.16 6.71
C LEU A 285 23.21 -2.88 5.89
N GLY A 286 23.19 -1.71 6.55
CA GLY A 286 23.45 -0.42 5.90
C GLY A 286 24.86 -0.35 5.31
N LEU A 287 25.86 -0.79 6.04
CA LEU A 287 27.25 -0.83 5.56
C LEU A 287 27.45 -1.81 4.40
N ALA A 288 26.80 -2.97 4.45
CA ALA A 288 26.86 -3.94 3.37
C ALA A 288 26.22 -3.42 2.09
N PHE A 289 25.06 -2.75 2.22
CA PHE A 289 24.37 -2.11 1.09
C PHE A 289 25.20 -0.95 0.50
N ASP A 290 25.76 -0.05 1.31
CA ASP A 290 26.61 1.03 0.85
C ASP A 290 27.82 0.49 0.06
N ARG A 291 28.44 -0.59 0.55
CA ARG A 291 29.55 -1.24 -0.15
C ARG A 291 29.11 -1.84 -1.49
N LEU A 292 27.95 -2.51 -1.51
CA LEU A 292 27.39 -3.06 -2.75
C LEU A 292 27.16 -1.98 -3.79
N VAL A 293 26.43 -0.93 -3.43
CA VAL A 293 26.11 0.19 -4.34
C VAL A 293 27.38 0.90 -4.80
N GLN A 294 28.38 1.11 -3.93
CA GLN A 294 29.66 1.71 -4.29
C GLN A 294 30.48 0.82 -5.23
N SER A 295 30.42 -0.49 -5.07
CA SER A 295 31.20 -1.43 -5.90
C SER A 295 30.56 -1.67 -7.27
N VAL A 296 29.24 -1.71 -7.35
CA VAL A 296 28.49 -1.98 -8.61
C VAL A 296 28.20 -0.67 -9.36
N GLY A 297 27.98 0.41 -8.64
CA GLY A 297 27.52 1.71 -9.16
C GLY A 297 25.99 1.78 -9.26
N PRO A 298 25.38 2.93 -8.92
CA PRO A 298 23.91 3.07 -8.89
C PRO A 298 23.27 2.86 -10.26
N ASP A 299 23.89 3.31 -11.34
CA ASP A 299 23.34 3.13 -12.70
C ASP A 299 23.30 1.68 -13.12
N ASN A 300 24.28 0.88 -12.71
CA ASN A 300 24.27 -0.55 -12.96
C ASN A 300 23.20 -1.27 -12.13
N VAL A 301 22.97 -0.83 -10.87
CA VAL A 301 21.85 -1.37 -10.09
C VAL A 301 20.53 -1.11 -10.80
N VAL A 302 20.27 0.13 -11.24
CA VAL A 302 19.05 0.46 -12.01
C VAL A 302 18.94 -0.38 -13.27
N LYS A 303 20.02 -0.60 -13.98
CA LYS A 303 20.03 -1.38 -15.22
C LYS A 303 19.64 -2.84 -15.02
N PHE A 304 20.03 -3.44 -13.88
CA PHE A 304 19.83 -4.88 -13.63
C PHE A 304 18.62 -5.18 -12.75
N GLU A 305 18.27 -4.28 -11.84
CA GLU A 305 17.21 -4.46 -10.84
C GLU A 305 16.02 -3.51 -11.06
N GLY A 306 16.16 -2.51 -11.95
CA GLY A 306 15.17 -1.45 -12.10
C GLY A 306 13.86 -1.93 -12.69
N GLY A 307 12.77 -1.43 -12.11
CA GLY A 307 11.41 -1.74 -12.48
C GLY A 307 10.74 -2.75 -11.54
N PHE A 308 9.41 -2.69 -11.45
CA PHE A 308 8.64 -3.54 -10.56
C PHE A 308 8.74 -5.03 -10.91
N ASP A 309 8.49 -5.87 -9.91
CA ASP A 309 8.19 -7.28 -10.09
C ASP A 309 6.67 -7.50 -10.15
N LEU A 310 6.26 -8.41 -11.04
CA LEU A 310 4.93 -9.00 -11.06
C LEU A 310 5.06 -10.51 -10.93
N TRP A 311 4.43 -11.06 -9.92
CA TRP A 311 4.40 -12.50 -9.65
C TRP A 311 2.98 -13.03 -9.72
N CYS A 312 2.82 -14.28 -10.09
CA CYS A 312 1.52 -14.97 -10.10
C CYS A 312 1.58 -16.31 -9.40
N SER A 313 0.44 -16.73 -8.84
CA SER A 313 0.27 -18.01 -8.15
C SER A 313 -1.13 -18.56 -8.38
N GLN A 314 -1.22 -19.85 -8.72
CA GLN A 314 -2.49 -20.54 -8.83
C GLN A 314 -3.01 -21.06 -7.48
N ASP A 315 -2.13 -21.33 -6.51
CA ASP A 315 -2.47 -21.90 -5.21
C ASP A 315 -2.24 -20.94 -4.04
N GLY A 316 -1.61 -19.77 -4.30
CA GLY A 316 -1.25 -18.78 -3.30
C GLY A 316 0.03 -19.11 -2.53
N GLU A 317 0.70 -20.20 -2.87
CA GLU A 317 1.95 -20.66 -2.22
C GLU A 317 3.12 -20.71 -3.20
N ARG A 318 2.92 -21.33 -4.37
CA ARG A 318 3.94 -21.41 -5.42
C ARG A 318 3.81 -20.21 -6.34
N TRP A 319 4.85 -19.41 -6.41
CA TRP A 319 4.86 -18.17 -7.17
C TRP A 319 5.83 -18.26 -8.36
N THR A 320 5.38 -17.75 -9.48
CA THR A 320 6.15 -17.66 -10.73
C THR A 320 6.24 -16.21 -11.15
N PRO A 321 7.44 -15.70 -11.49
CA PRO A 321 7.57 -14.33 -11.98
C PRO A 321 6.95 -14.19 -13.37
N VAL A 322 6.16 -13.12 -13.56
CA VAL A 322 5.69 -12.68 -14.88
C VAL A 322 6.69 -11.69 -15.47
N THR A 323 7.22 -10.81 -14.65
CA THR A 323 8.34 -9.91 -14.93
C THR A 323 9.04 -9.54 -13.65
N THR A 324 10.35 -9.27 -13.71
CA THR A 324 11.17 -8.74 -12.61
C THR A 324 11.93 -7.48 -13.04
N ILE A 325 11.53 -6.86 -14.15
CA ILE A 325 12.19 -5.70 -14.76
C ILE A 325 11.16 -4.70 -15.31
N GLY A 326 10.01 -4.54 -14.66
CA GLY A 326 8.98 -3.56 -15.05
C GLY A 326 8.49 -3.68 -16.50
N PHE A 327 8.43 -4.91 -17.04
CA PHE A 327 8.20 -5.20 -18.47
C PHE A 327 9.25 -4.59 -19.41
N GLY A 328 10.51 -4.50 -18.97
CA GLY A 328 11.63 -3.97 -19.73
C GLY A 328 11.81 -2.44 -19.61
N ASN A 329 11.01 -1.78 -18.80
CA ASN A 329 11.12 -0.35 -18.52
C ASN A 329 11.51 -0.12 -17.03
N PRO A 330 12.78 0.26 -16.74
CA PRO A 330 13.23 0.45 -15.36
C PRO A 330 12.54 1.61 -14.64
N TYR A 331 11.89 2.52 -15.37
CA TYR A 331 11.12 3.61 -14.80
C TYR A 331 9.70 3.21 -14.36
N ASN A 332 9.26 2.02 -14.70
CA ASN A 332 8.05 1.43 -14.16
C ASN A 332 8.32 0.94 -12.73
N VAL A 333 8.38 1.86 -11.77
CA VAL A 333 8.77 1.57 -10.39
C VAL A 333 7.73 0.80 -9.59
N GLY A 334 6.51 0.65 -10.10
CA GLY A 334 5.53 -0.12 -9.35
C GLY A 334 4.24 -0.41 -10.10
N VAL A 335 3.54 -1.43 -9.61
CA VAL A 335 2.18 -1.77 -10.03
C VAL A 335 1.19 -0.96 -9.21
N ARG A 336 0.52 0.00 -9.84
CA ARG A 336 -0.40 0.91 -9.14
C ARG A 336 -1.83 0.43 -9.10
N THR A 337 -2.28 -0.22 -10.17
CA THR A 337 -3.65 -0.74 -10.29
C THR A 337 -3.65 -2.10 -10.98
N MET A 338 -4.60 -2.95 -10.60
CA MET A 338 -4.93 -4.20 -11.25
C MET A 338 -6.43 -4.33 -11.35
N VAL A 339 -6.96 -4.68 -12.52
CA VAL A 339 -8.40 -4.84 -12.75
C VAL A 339 -8.65 -6.04 -13.65
N SER A 340 -9.41 -7.02 -13.14
CA SER A 340 -9.91 -8.14 -13.93
C SER A 340 -11.19 -7.73 -14.67
N THR A 341 -11.25 -7.96 -15.96
CA THR A 341 -12.38 -7.63 -16.82
C THR A 341 -12.69 -8.80 -17.76
N PRO A 342 -13.86 -8.81 -18.41
CA PRO A 342 -14.14 -9.79 -19.47
C PRO A 342 -13.20 -9.71 -20.67
N TYR A 343 -12.49 -8.60 -20.85
CA TYR A 343 -11.54 -8.38 -21.95
C TYR A 343 -10.11 -8.85 -21.61
N GLY A 344 -9.83 -9.16 -20.36
CA GLY A 344 -8.55 -9.57 -19.83
C GLY A 344 -8.18 -8.86 -18.53
N PHE A 345 -6.94 -9.01 -18.10
CA PHE A 345 -6.39 -8.45 -16.89
C PHE A 345 -5.60 -7.19 -17.20
N PHE A 346 -6.12 -6.05 -16.75
CA PHE A 346 -5.45 -4.74 -16.91
C PHE A 346 -4.55 -4.45 -15.71
N LEU A 347 -3.36 -3.95 -16.01
CA LEU A 347 -2.38 -3.50 -15.04
C LEU A 347 -1.92 -2.09 -15.41
N GLY A 348 -2.01 -1.15 -14.46
CA GLY A 348 -1.49 0.20 -14.59
C GLY A 348 -0.23 0.39 -13.77
N THR A 349 0.82 0.96 -14.39
CA THR A 349 2.11 1.21 -13.75
C THR A 349 2.18 2.53 -13.02
N ALA A 350 3.12 2.65 -12.08
CA ALA A 350 3.59 3.92 -11.55
C ALA A 350 4.94 4.24 -12.21
N ASN A 351 4.95 5.29 -13.02
CA ASN A 351 6.15 5.80 -13.68
C ASN A 351 6.12 7.32 -13.67
N PRO A 352 6.73 7.96 -12.64
CA PRO A 352 6.71 9.42 -12.50
C PRO A 352 7.86 10.12 -13.26
N PHE A 353 8.62 9.42 -14.10
CA PHE A 353 9.84 9.91 -14.75
C PHE A 353 9.62 10.46 -16.16
N GLY A 354 8.44 10.98 -16.45
CA GLY A 354 8.13 11.55 -17.76
C GLY A 354 7.59 12.98 -17.70
N PRO A 355 7.69 13.76 -18.80
CA PRO A 355 8.38 13.47 -20.07
C PRO A 355 9.91 13.66 -20.01
N GLU A 356 10.43 14.14 -18.89
CA GLU A 356 11.86 14.35 -18.66
C GLU A 356 12.29 13.68 -17.36
N VAL A 357 13.54 13.25 -17.31
CA VAL A 357 14.17 12.69 -16.12
C VAL A 357 15.40 13.50 -15.74
N ALA A 358 15.59 13.71 -14.43
CA ALA A 358 16.78 14.37 -13.91
C ALA A 358 17.96 13.38 -13.94
N VAL A 359 19.07 13.77 -14.55
CA VAL A 359 20.32 13.00 -14.61
C VAL A 359 21.42 13.80 -13.92
N TRP A 360 22.18 13.15 -13.04
CA TRP A 360 23.32 13.77 -12.40
C TRP A 360 24.53 13.83 -13.35
N THR A 361 25.13 15.02 -13.43
CA THR A 361 26.36 15.26 -14.21
C THR A 361 27.41 15.96 -13.30
N PRO A 362 28.69 15.96 -13.66
CA PRO A 362 29.70 16.74 -12.92
C PRO A 362 29.34 18.22 -12.72
N GLY A 363 28.49 18.80 -13.58
CA GLY A 363 27.96 20.15 -13.48
C GLY A 363 26.64 20.29 -12.72
N GLY A 364 26.17 19.24 -12.05
CA GLY A 364 24.91 19.19 -11.32
C GLY A 364 23.77 18.47 -12.08
N TRP A 365 22.56 18.61 -11.56
CA TRP A 365 21.37 18.01 -12.16
C TRP A 365 21.01 18.63 -13.50
N ARG A 366 20.70 17.79 -14.49
CA ARG A 366 20.15 18.19 -15.78
C ARG A 366 18.92 17.36 -16.08
N TYR A 367 17.89 18.01 -16.65
CA TYR A 367 16.72 17.31 -17.17
C TYR A 367 16.99 16.90 -18.62
N THR A 368 16.71 15.66 -18.92
CA THR A 368 16.82 15.08 -20.27
C THR A 368 15.49 14.44 -20.65
N SER A 369 15.16 14.47 -21.95
CA SER A 369 13.96 13.78 -22.45
C SER A 369 14.02 12.29 -22.09
N ASN A 370 12.90 11.79 -21.57
CA ASN A 370 12.74 10.38 -21.24
C ASN A 370 11.52 9.78 -21.96
N PRO A 371 11.74 9.14 -23.13
CA PRO A 371 10.66 8.54 -23.89
C PRO A 371 10.01 7.32 -23.19
N GLU A 372 10.68 6.74 -22.18
CA GLU A 372 10.17 5.63 -21.36
C GLU A 372 9.43 6.13 -20.11
N GLY A 373 9.32 7.45 -19.93
CA GLY A 373 8.62 8.08 -18.80
C GLY A 373 7.13 8.18 -19.03
N GLY A 374 6.37 8.06 -17.96
CA GLY A 374 4.91 8.10 -17.94
C GLY A 374 4.26 6.75 -17.67
N ALA A 375 3.06 6.80 -17.09
CA ALA A 375 2.34 5.58 -16.72
C ALA A 375 1.94 4.76 -17.96
N GLU A 376 2.11 3.44 -17.87
CA GLU A 376 1.72 2.48 -18.90
C GLU A 376 0.51 1.67 -18.44
N VAL A 377 -0.29 1.22 -19.40
CA VAL A 377 -1.38 0.27 -19.16
C VAL A 377 -1.12 -1.00 -19.97
N TRP A 378 -0.98 -2.10 -19.27
CA TRP A 378 -0.74 -3.42 -19.84
C TRP A 378 -2.01 -4.27 -19.81
N LEU A 379 -2.21 -5.09 -20.85
CA LEU A 379 -3.33 -6.02 -20.95
C LEU A 379 -2.80 -7.44 -21.08
N GLY A 380 -3.02 -8.24 -20.00
CA GLY A 380 -2.85 -9.69 -20.03
C GLY A 380 -4.09 -10.39 -20.56
N ARG A 381 -3.92 -11.32 -21.49
CA ARG A 381 -4.96 -12.21 -22.01
C ARG A 381 -4.55 -13.65 -21.77
N ALA A 382 -5.52 -14.52 -21.45
CA ALA A 382 -5.27 -15.94 -21.48
C ALA A 382 -4.95 -16.36 -22.93
N SER A 383 -3.87 -17.12 -23.09
CA SER A 383 -3.48 -17.74 -24.36
C SER A 383 -4.36 -18.95 -24.67
#